data_89ebd64e928bfb5ac204b9d9cc02f63e
#
_entry.id   89ebd64e928bfb5ac204b9d9cc02f63e
#
_cell.length_a   1.000
_cell.length_b   1.000
_cell.length_c   1.000
_cell.angle_alpha   90.00
_cell.angle_beta   90.00
_cell.angle_gamma   90.00
#
_symmetry.space_group_name_H-M   'P 1'
#
loop_
_entity.id
_entity.type
_entity.pdbx_description
1 polymer ?
#
loop_
_entity_poly.entity_id
_entity_poly.type
_entity_poly.pdbx_seq_one_letter_code
_entity_poly.pdbx_strand_id
1 'polypeptide(L)'
;TSYSGIGDRYVTVQLNAIAPRDDKGKPATSRALSEGDRALVIQSLLQACDANDGAADGMIFDVEHCGFDPMMLVCKGAKTDTCLSAEQARAISVGFAGPKDSRGEHVYTGFWYDTGIANTRGLPGLLVGAAPFLPEDRTSMDVDHEAALAATPIAMVGDTASWTSLSAFSSRGGKLLFVHGVSDQWFSAQDTTRYYRQLTADNGGAAAVMKWSRHFLVPGMGHCAGGEQALDHFDLLAALVNWVEKGVAPDSIIATGAAFPGRSRPLCPYPQHAQYKGVGDMQKAENFECR
;
A
#
# COMPACT_ATOMS: atom_id res chain seq x y z
N THR A 1 -9.43 3.55 9.39
CA THR A 1 -10.00 2.67 10.41
C THR A 1 -9.35 2.94 11.77
N SER A 2 -10.05 2.65 12.88
CA SER A 2 -9.50 2.81 14.24
C SER A 2 -8.32 1.87 14.53
N TYR A 3 -8.08 0.90 13.65
CA TYR A 3 -7.01 -0.11 13.78
C TYR A 3 -5.97 -0.06 12.67
N SER A 4 -5.95 0.98 11.88
CA SER A 4 -4.99 1.13 10.79
C SER A 4 -3.52 0.90 11.20
N GLY A 5 -3.11 1.40 12.37
CA GLY A 5 -1.76 1.18 12.88
C GLY A 5 -1.43 -0.26 13.34
N ILE A 6 -2.38 -1.19 13.33
CA ILE A 6 -2.10 -2.58 13.76
C ILE A 6 -1.23 -3.31 12.73
N GLY A 7 -1.38 -3.01 11.43
CA GLY A 7 -0.58 -3.62 10.36
C GLY A 7 0.90 -3.23 10.46
N ASP A 8 1.19 -1.93 10.58
CA ASP A 8 2.55 -1.42 10.78
C ASP A 8 3.20 -1.98 12.06
N ARG A 9 2.46 -1.99 13.18
CA ARG A 9 2.93 -2.60 14.42
C ARG A 9 3.25 -4.08 14.24
N TYR A 10 2.43 -4.82 13.50
CA TYR A 10 2.65 -6.25 13.24
C TYR A 10 3.91 -6.50 12.42
N VAL A 11 4.13 -5.73 11.35
CA VAL A 11 5.39 -5.79 10.58
C VAL A 11 6.59 -5.45 11.46
N THR A 12 6.47 -4.40 12.29
CA THR A 12 7.53 -3.99 13.22
C THR A 12 7.89 -5.11 14.20
N VAL A 13 6.90 -5.84 14.74
CA VAL A 13 7.15 -6.98 15.63
C VAL A 13 7.95 -8.08 14.93
N GLN A 14 7.61 -8.39 13.67
CA GLN A 14 8.37 -9.39 12.89
C GLN A 14 9.82 -8.94 12.66
N LEU A 15 10.04 -7.69 12.33
CA LEU A 15 11.40 -7.13 12.14
C LEU A 15 12.17 -7.07 13.46
N ASN A 16 11.54 -6.67 14.57
CA ASN A 16 12.16 -6.62 15.88
C ASN A 16 12.60 -7.99 16.42
N ALA A 17 11.87 -9.05 16.03
CA ALA A 17 12.24 -10.42 16.41
C ALA A 17 13.58 -10.87 15.83
N ILE A 18 13.96 -10.34 14.66
CA ILE A 18 15.20 -10.69 13.95
C ILE A 18 16.26 -9.57 14.01
N ALA A 19 15.90 -8.38 14.49
CA ALA A 19 16.80 -7.24 14.54
C ALA A 19 17.94 -7.48 15.56
N PRO A 20 19.18 -7.05 15.25
CA PRO A 20 20.22 -7.03 16.24
C PRO A 20 19.85 -6.09 17.39
N ARG A 21 20.39 -6.37 18.59
CA ARG A 21 20.21 -5.51 19.75
C ARG A 21 21.21 -4.35 19.72
N ASP A 22 20.76 -3.19 20.15
CA ASP A 22 21.61 -2.04 20.42
C ASP A 22 22.35 -2.19 21.77
N ASP A 23 23.18 -1.21 22.11
CA ASP A 23 23.95 -1.18 23.36
C ASP A 23 23.06 -1.12 24.63
N LYS A 24 21.78 -0.82 24.48
CA LYS A 24 20.77 -0.80 25.55
C LYS A 24 19.91 -2.06 25.56
N GLY A 25 20.21 -3.05 24.72
CA GLY A 25 19.46 -4.29 24.60
C GLY A 25 18.15 -4.19 23.82
N LYS A 26 17.86 -3.04 23.20
CA LYS A 26 16.65 -2.82 22.37
C LYS A 26 16.87 -3.29 20.95
N PRO A 27 15.82 -3.78 20.24
CA PRO A 27 15.96 -4.12 18.84
C PRO A 27 16.24 -2.87 17.99
N ALA A 28 17.28 -2.94 17.17
CA ALA A 28 17.59 -1.92 16.16
C ALA A 28 16.84 -2.26 14.87
N THR A 29 15.54 -1.96 14.81
CA THR A 29 14.59 -2.39 13.77
C THR A 29 15.10 -2.08 12.36
N SER A 30 15.65 -0.88 12.14
CA SER A 30 16.24 -0.48 10.85
C SER A 30 17.44 -1.32 10.40
N ARG A 31 17.99 -2.15 11.29
CA ARG A 31 19.11 -3.08 11.03
C ARG A 31 18.66 -4.54 10.88
N ALA A 32 17.35 -4.83 10.96
CA ALA A 32 16.79 -6.15 10.71
C ALA A 32 17.08 -6.63 9.28
N LEU A 33 17.07 -5.69 8.35
CA LEU A 33 17.45 -5.86 6.94
C LEU A 33 18.54 -4.83 6.62
N SER A 34 19.63 -5.27 6.01
CA SER A 34 20.65 -4.37 5.49
C SER A 34 20.12 -3.55 4.31
N GLU A 35 20.82 -2.51 3.91
CA GLU A 35 20.49 -1.75 2.70
C GLU A 35 20.52 -2.67 1.46
N GLY A 36 21.52 -3.57 1.38
CA GLY A 36 21.59 -4.58 0.32
C GLY A 36 20.40 -5.54 0.32
N ASP A 37 19.94 -5.99 1.49
CA ASP A 37 18.74 -6.84 1.60
C ASP A 37 17.50 -6.13 1.09
N ARG A 38 17.30 -4.85 1.45
CA ARG A 38 16.18 -4.05 0.96
C ARG A 38 16.24 -3.82 -0.55
N ALA A 39 17.43 -3.51 -1.08
CA ALA A 39 17.63 -3.37 -2.52
C ALA A 39 17.35 -4.68 -3.28
N LEU A 40 17.79 -5.82 -2.72
CA LEU A 40 17.47 -7.15 -3.27
C LEU A 40 15.96 -7.40 -3.33
N VAL A 41 15.24 -7.08 -2.26
CA VAL A 41 13.76 -7.24 -2.22
C VAL A 41 13.11 -6.39 -3.32
N ILE A 42 13.47 -5.11 -3.45
CA ILE A 42 12.89 -4.22 -4.48
C ILE A 42 13.24 -4.69 -5.89
N GLN A 43 14.49 -5.07 -6.14
CA GLN A 43 14.91 -5.57 -7.44
C GLN A 43 14.13 -6.83 -7.84
N SER A 44 13.96 -7.77 -6.89
CA SER A 44 13.26 -9.02 -7.15
C SER A 44 11.74 -8.80 -7.31
N LEU A 45 11.18 -7.85 -6.56
CA LEU A 45 9.80 -7.42 -6.70
C LEU A 45 9.54 -6.83 -8.10
N LEU A 46 10.39 -5.93 -8.56
CA LEU A 46 10.29 -5.36 -9.91
C LEU A 46 10.46 -6.45 -10.99
N GLN A 47 11.41 -7.35 -10.82
CA GLN A 47 11.57 -8.47 -11.74
C GLN A 47 10.32 -9.33 -11.85
N ALA A 48 9.57 -9.49 -10.75
CA ALA A 48 8.36 -10.32 -10.72
C ALA A 48 7.12 -9.58 -11.26
N CYS A 49 7.02 -8.27 -11.09
CA CYS A 49 5.73 -7.57 -11.21
C CYS A 49 5.74 -6.35 -12.13
N ASP A 50 6.88 -5.73 -12.40
CA ASP A 50 6.99 -4.46 -13.14
C ASP A 50 6.34 -4.54 -14.54
N ALA A 51 6.52 -5.67 -15.24
CA ALA A 51 5.99 -5.86 -16.58
C ALA A 51 4.50 -6.23 -16.65
N ASN A 52 3.80 -6.42 -15.51
CA ASN A 52 2.40 -6.85 -15.50
C ASN A 52 1.46 -5.82 -16.14
N ASP A 53 1.76 -4.55 -16.01
CA ASP A 53 1.03 -3.44 -16.64
C ASP A 53 1.49 -3.11 -18.06
N GLY A 54 2.35 -3.98 -18.65
CA GLY A 54 2.89 -3.84 -20.00
C GLY A 54 4.13 -2.96 -20.11
N ALA A 55 4.61 -2.35 -19.02
CA ALA A 55 5.79 -1.48 -19.00
C ALA A 55 6.78 -1.92 -17.91
N ALA A 56 8.00 -2.32 -18.31
CA ALA A 56 9.07 -2.57 -17.34
C ALA A 56 9.81 -1.25 -17.09
N ASP A 57 9.29 -0.43 -16.16
CA ASP A 57 9.72 0.97 -16.02
C ASP A 57 9.99 1.41 -14.57
N GLY A 58 10.00 0.45 -13.62
CA GLY A 58 10.28 0.68 -12.22
C GLY A 58 9.04 1.03 -11.39
N MET A 59 7.84 0.86 -11.93
CA MET A 59 6.56 1.12 -11.26
C MET A 59 5.61 -0.07 -11.45
N ILE A 60 4.82 -0.41 -10.43
CA ILE A 60 3.90 -1.54 -10.47
C ILE A 60 2.47 -1.01 -10.39
N PHE A 61 1.80 -0.82 -11.54
CA PHE A 61 0.41 -0.35 -11.55
C PHE A 61 -0.58 -1.49 -11.33
N ASP A 62 -0.27 -2.71 -11.78
CA ASP A 62 -1.08 -3.90 -11.51
C ASP A 62 -0.62 -4.60 -10.22
N VAL A 63 -0.71 -3.89 -9.10
CA VAL A 63 -0.22 -4.36 -7.80
C VAL A 63 -1.02 -5.54 -7.24
N GLU A 64 -2.31 -5.65 -7.57
CA GLU A 64 -3.16 -6.75 -7.09
C GLU A 64 -2.76 -8.12 -7.67
N HIS A 65 -2.19 -8.14 -8.86
CA HIS A 65 -1.74 -9.36 -9.53
C HIS A 65 -0.22 -9.58 -9.42
N CYS A 66 0.44 -8.84 -8.53
CA CYS A 66 1.85 -9.04 -8.25
C CYS A 66 2.10 -10.35 -7.51
N GLY A 67 2.71 -11.31 -8.18
CA GLY A 67 3.01 -12.64 -7.63
C GLY A 67 4.33 -12.75 -6.87
N PHE A 68 4.88 -11.65 -6.36
CA PHE A 68 6.12 -11.67 -5.60
C PHE A 68 5.97 -12.42 -4.28
N ASP A 69 6.93 -13.32 -4.01
CA ASP A 69 7.05 -14.05 -2.74
C ASP A 69 8.48 -13.90 -2.20
N PRO A 70 8.69 -13.23 -1.04
CA PRO A 70 10.01 -13.09 -0.44
C PRO A 70 10.67 -14.41 -0.07
N MET A 71 9.90 -15.50 0.08
CA MET A 71 10.46 -16.83 0.34
C MET A 71 11.29 -17.38 -0.82
N MET A 72 11.09 -16.87 -2.03
CA MET A 72 11.92 -17.21 -3.20
C MET A 72 13.36 -16.68 -3.06
N LEU A 73 13.60 -15.71 -2.18
CA LEU A 73 14.91 -15.09 -1.95
C LEU A 73 15.74 -15.82 -0.89
N VAL A 74 15.23 -16.89 -0.29
CA VAL A 74 15.92 -17.60 0.78
C VAL A 74 17.22 -18.25 0.25
N CYS A 75 18.32 -18.02 0.97
CA CYS A 75 19.61 -18.62 0.66
C CYS A 75 19.55 -20.15 0.68
N LYS A 76 20.13 -20.79 -0.33
CA LYS A 76 20.30 -22.26 -0.35
C LYS A 76 21.45 -22.75 0.54
N GLY A 77 22.24 -21.84 1.10
CA GLY A 77 23.37 -22.10 1.96
C GLY A 77 23.61 -20.93 2.91
N ALA A 78 24.86 -20.57 3.16
CA ALA A 78 25.20 -19.41 3.98
C ALA A 78 24.63 -18.11 3.38
N LYS A 79 24.23 -17.16 4.24
CA LYS A 79 23.73 -15.84 3.85
C LYS A 79 24.80 -15.10 3.02
N THR A 80 24.37 -14.53 1.90
CA THR A 80 25.17 -13.65 1.03
C THR A 80 24.39 -12.38 0.70
N ASP A 81 24.98 -11.45 -0.02
CA ASP A 81 24.30 -10.21 -0.46
C ASP A 81 23.26 -10.43 -1.58
N THR A 82 23.19 -11.65 -2.12
CA THR A 82 22.26 -12.00 -3.21
C THR A 82 21.07 -12.86 -2.75
N CYS A 83 20.90 -13.06 -1.44
CA CYS A 83 19.80 -13.83 -0.89
C CYS A 83 19.48 -13.36 0.54
N LEU A 84 18.30 -13.69 1.03
CA LEU A 84 17.86 -13.42 2.40
C LEU A 84 18.09 -14.64 3.30
N SER A 85 18.25 -14.43 4.61
CA SER A 85 18.09 -15.54 5.54
C SER A 85 16.63 -16.01 5.56
N ALA A 86 16.40 -17.25 6.01
CA ALA A 86 15.04 -17.79 6.13
C ALA A 86 14.18 -16.95 7.10
N GLU A 87 14.81 -16.44 8.17
CA GLU A 87 14.14 -15.58 9.15
C GLU A 87 13.76 -14.21 8.55
N GLN A 88 14.66 -13.61 7.75
CA GLN A 88 14.39 -12.34 7.06
C GLN A 88 13.23 -12.49 6.07
N ALA A 89 13.28 -13.49 5.20
CA ALA A 89 12.22 -13.74 4.22
C ALA A 89 10.88 -14.02 4.91
N ARG A 90 10.89 -14.82 6.00
CA ARG A 90 9.69 -15.11 6.79
C ARG A 90 9.14 -13.86 7.48
N ALA A 91 9.99 -13.01 8.06
CA ALA A 91 9.55 -11.78 8.71
C ALA A 91 8.82 -10.85 7.72
N ILE A 92 9.32 -10.75 6.48
CA ILE A 92 8.65 -9.99 5.41
C ILE A 92 7.32 -10.65 5.05
N SER A 93 7.34 -11.95 4.73
CA SER A 93 6.14 -12.68 4.29
C SER A 93 5.02 -12.63 5.33
N VAL A 94 5.33 -12.94 6.60
CA VAL A 94 4.37 -12.93 7.70
C VAL A 94 3.86 -11.51 7.99
N GLY A 95 4.77 -10.54 8.04
CA GLY A 95 4.42 -9.14 8.28
C GLY A 95 3.46 -8.59 7.22
N PHE A 96 3.74 -8.85 5.95
CA PHE A 96 2.93 -8.36 4.83
C PHE A 96 1.61 -9.12 4.65
N ALA A 97 1.53 -10.37 5.11
CA ALA A 97 0.25 -11.11 5.14
C ALA A 97 -0.77 -10.49 6.10
N GLY A 98 -0.32 -9.70 7.07
CA GLY A 98 -1.17 -9.08 8.10
C GLY A 98 -1.50 -10.00 9.27
N PRO A 99 -1.91 -9.41 10.43
CA PRO A 99 -2.17 -10.14 11.65
C PRO A 99 -3.43 -11.01 11.56
N LYS A 100 -3.31 -12.26 12.02
CA LYS A 100 -4.41 -13.20 12.21
C LYS A 100 -4.56 -13.53 13.70
N ASP A 101 -5.80 -13.65 14.14
CA ASP A 101 -6.10 -14.13 15.49
C ASP A 101 -5.86 -15.65 15.64
N SER A 102 -6.05 -16.18 16.83
CA SER A 102 -5.88 -17.61 17.13
C SER A 102 -6.84 -18.53 16.36
N ARG A 103 -7.89 -17.99 15.76
CA ARG A 103 -8.84 -18.72 14.88
C ARG A 103 -8.42 -18.70 13.42
N GLY A 104 -7.36 -17.96 13.09
CA GLY A 104 -6.89 -17.77 11.71
C GLY A 104 -7.59 -16.66 10.93
N GLU A 105 -8.46 -15.87 11.59
CA GLU A 105 -9.16 -14.76 10.98
C GLU A 105 -8.28 -13.50 10.95
N HIS A 106 -8.32 -12.76 9.83
CA HIS A 106 -7.60 -11.50 9.73
C HIS A 106 -8.20 -10.43 10.64
N VAL A 107 -7.39 -9.90 11.54
CA VAL A 107 -7.74 -8.74 12.38
C VAL A 107 -7.55 -7.43 11.61
N TYR A 108 -6.60 -7.42 10.69
CA TYR A 108 -6.35 -6.33 9.76
C TYR A 108 -5.87 -6.90 8.42
N THR A 109 -5.99 -6.14 7.33
CA THR A 109 -5.45 -6.53 6.02
C THR A 109 -3.93 -6.58 6.06
N GLY A 110 -3.35 -7.34 5.13
CA GLY A 110 -1.93 -7.24 4.82
C GLY A 110 -1.58 -5.96 4.05
N PHE A 111 -0.37 -5.96 3.51
CA PHE A 111 0.13 -4.92 2.60
C PHE A 111 0.41 -5.54 1.24
N TRP A 112 0.17 -4.79 0.17
CA TRP A 112 0.71 -5.16 -1.12
C TRP A 112 2.22 -4.95 -1.15
N TYR A 113 2.90 -5.78 -1.92
CA TYR A 113 4.30 -5.55 -2.23
C TYR A 113 4.38 -4.46 -3.29
N ASP A 114 5.05 -3.37 -2.96
CA ASP A 114 5.24 -2.23 -3.83
C ASP A 114 6.59 -1.55 -3.55
N THR A 115 7.09 -0.75 -4.46
CA THR A 115 8.48 -0.28 -4.49
C THR A 115 8.88 0.63 -3.33
N GLY A 116 7.95 1.38 -2.75
CA GLY A 116 8.26 2.29 -1.64
C GLY A 116 8.36 1.64 -0.26
N ILE A 117 8.07 0.33 -0.15
CA ILE A 117 8.08 -0.37 1.15
C ILE A 117 9.46 -0.52 1.78
N ALA A 118 10.52 -0.47 0.98
CA ALA A 118 11.92 -0.59 1.43
C ALA A 118 12.69 0.71 1.26
N ASN A 119 12.03 1.85 1.44
CA ASN A 119 12.61 3.17 1.22
C ASN A 119 14.00 3.30 1.86
N THR A 120 14.99 3.63 1.05
CA THR A 120 16.40 3.74 1.46
C THR A 120 16.86 5.17 1.70
N ARG A 121 16.03 6.19 1.36
CA ARG A 121 16.42 7.61 1.30
C ARG A 121 15.70 8.52 2.30
N GLY A 122 15.40 8.03 3.47
CA GLY A 122 15.03 8.89 4.59
C GLY A 122 13.54 9.04 4.90
N LEU A 123 12.62 8.49 4.08
CA LEU A 123 11.24 8.31 4.48
C LEU A 123 11.04 6.94 5.12
N PRO A 124 10.18 6.79 6.14
CA PRO A 124 9.89 5.48 6.70
C PRO A 124 9.27 4.55 5.64
N GLY A 125 9.75 3.33 5.59
CA GLY A 125 9.14 2.24 4.84
C GLY A 125 8.88 1.07 5.78
N LEU A 126 8.04 0.12 5.39
CA LEU A 126 7.72 -1.04 6.21
C LEU A 126 8.95 -1.88 6.60
N LEU A 127 9.96 -1.93 5.71
CA LEU A 127 11.19 -2.67 5.96
C LEU A 127 12.32 -1.85 6.62
N VAL A 128 12.07 -0.60 6.95
CA VAL A 128 13.10 0.32 7.48
C VAL A 128 12.92 0.61 8.97
N GLY A 129 11.73 0.51 9.49
CA GLY A 129 11.45 0.77 10.90
C GLY A 129 10.01 1.14 11.18
N ALA A 130 9.71 1.25 12.46
CA ALA A 130 8.39 1.56 12.97
C ALA A 130 7.98 3.00 12.68
N ALA A 131 6.67 3.21 12.62
CA ALA A 131 6.10 4.55 12.70
C ALA A 131 6.57 5.26 13.98
N PRO A 132 6.72 6.60 13.96
CA PRO A 132 7.31 7.36 15.09
C PRO A 132 6.57 7.20 16.42
N PHE A 133 5.30 6.83 16.38
CA PHE A 133 4.44 6.64 17.54
C PHE A 133 4.44 5.20 18.08
N LEU A 134 5.18 4.27 17.45
CA LEU A 134 5.26 2.88 17.92
C LEU A 134 6.44 2.66 18.84
N PRO A 135 6.29 1.81 19.88
CA PRO A 135 7.40 1.42 20.73
C PRO A 135 8.43 0.61 19.91
N GLU A 136 9.67 1.08 19.86
CA GLU A 136 10.78 0.42 19.13
C GLU A 136 11.20 -0.94 19.71
N ASP A 137 10.89 -1.21 20.97
CA ASP A 137 11.31 -2.41 21.67
C ASP A 137 10.29 -3.56 21.64
N ARG A 138 9.20 -3.42 20.89
CA ARG A 138 8.21 -4.48 20.74
C ARG A 138 8.76 -5.66 19.97
N THR A 139 8.76 -6.83 20.62
CA THR A 139 9.15 -8.13 20.04
C THR A 139 7.99 -9.12 19.97
N SER A 140 6.83 -8.77 20.51
CA SER A 140 5.61 -9.57 20.51
C SER A 140 4.36 -8.71 20.45
N MET A 141 3.28 -9.30 19.98
CA MET A 141 1.96 -8.68 19.89
C MET A 141 0.91 -9.75 20.18
N ASP A 142 0.03 -9.45 21.12
CA ASP A 142 -1.15 -10.29 21.38
C ASP A 142 -2.25 -9.89 20.40
N VAL A 143 -2.35 -10.62 19.29
CA VAL A 143 -3.32 -10.31 18.22
C VAL A 143 -4.76 -10.56 18.69
N ASP A 144 -5.00 -11.56 19.56
CA ASP A 144 -6.34 -11.82 20.10
C ASP A 144 -6.81 -10.68 21.00
N HIS A 145 -5.91 -10.14 21.81
CA HIS A 145 -6.19 -8.95 22.62
C HIS A 145 -6.51 -7.73 21.75
N GLU A 146 -5.72 -7.48 20.70
CA GLU A 146 -5.98 -6.38 19.76
C GLU A 146 -7.33 -6.58 19.04
N ALA A 147 -7.65 -7.81 18.63
CA ALA A 147 -8.95 -8.13 18.05
C ALA A 147 -10.12 -7.85 19.01
N ALA A 148 -9.95 -8.21 20.28
CA ALA A 148 -10.96 -7.94 21.30
C ALA A 148 -11.16 -6.43 21.54
N LEU A 149 -10.07 -5.64 21.53
CA LEU A 149 -10.16 -4.18 21.59
C LEU A 149 -10.88 -3.61 20.35
N ALA A 150 -10.60 -4.16 19.16
CA ALA A 150 -11.26 -3.78 17.91
C ALA A 150 -12.77 -4.01 17.93
N ALA A 151 -13.22 -5.04 18.60
CA ALA A 151 -14.61 -5.41 18.70
C ALA A 151 -15.39 -4.62 19.79
N THR A 152 -14.75 -3.71 20.51
CA THR A 152 -15.44 -2.89 21.51
C THR A 152 -16.42 -1.90 20.85
N PRO A 153 -17.58 -1.60 21.48
CA PRO A 153 -18.55 -0.67 20.90
C PRO A 153 -17.95 0.71 20.57
N ILE A 154 -17.06 1.21 21.43
CA ILE A 154 -16.42 2.52 21.20
C ILE A 154 -15.46 2.49 20.00
N ALA A 155 -14.74 1.40 19.80
CA ALA A 155 -13.88 1.22 18.64
C ALA A 155 -14.71 1.12 17.36
N MET A 156 -15.81 0.37 17.38
CA MET A 156 -16.70 0.19 16.23
C MET A 156 -17.39 1.49 15.80
N VAL A 157 -17.72 2.40 16.74
CA VAL A 157 -18.27 3.72 16.39
C VAL A 157 -17.25 4.56 15.62
N GLY A 158 -15.96 4.47 15.97
CA GLY A 158 -14.87 5.17 15.27
C GLY A 158 -14.36 4.44 14.03
N ASP A 159 -14.79 3.20 13.79
CA ASP A 159 -14.33 2.42 12.64
C ASP A 159 -15.13 2.77 11.38
N THR A 160 -14.46 3.39 10.42
CA THR A 160 -15.05 3.72 9.12
C THR A 160 -15.56 2.49 8.36
N ALA A 161 -15.01 1.29 8.60
CA ALA A 161 -15.49 0.05 8.00
C ALA A 161 -16.95 -0.26 8.37
N SER A 162 -17.47 0.31 9.46
CA SER A 162 -18.87 0.20 9.86
C SER A 162 -19.80 1.17 9.11
N TRP A 163 -19.26 2.14 8.37
CA TRP A 163 -20.01 3.25 7.76
C TRP A 163 -19.87 3.26 6.25
N THR A 164 -20.37 2.24 5.58
CA THR A 164 -20.23 2.04 4.13
C THR A 164 -21.48 2.48 3.35
N SER A 165 -22.65 2.56 3.97
CA SER A 165 -23.86 3.08 3.32
C SER A 165 -23.86 4.61 3.28
N LEU A 166 -23.58 5.19 2.11
CA LEU A 166 -23.48 6.63 1.89
C LEU A 166 -24.67 7.20 1.09
N SER A 167 -25.83 6.55 1.15
CA SER A 167 -27.02 6.95 0.39
C SER A 167 -27.47 8.38 0.69
N ALA A 168 -27.40 8.83 1.95
CA ALA A 168 -27.71 10.20 2.35
C ALA A 168 -26.75 11.24 1.76
N PHE A 169 -25.49 10.88 1.51
CA PHE A 169 -24.50 11.73 0.86
C PHE A 169 -24.73 11.77 -0.66
N SER A 170 -24.82 10.61 -1.28
CA SER A 170 -24.93 10.48 -2.74
C SER A 170 -26.25 11.02 -3.28
N SER A 171 -27.37 10.87 -2.55
CA SER A 171 -28.69 11.41 -2.94
C SER A 171 -28.74 12.95 -2.98
N ARG A 172 -27.82 13.63 -2.30
CA ARG A 172 -27.65 15.08 -2.35
C ARG A 172 -26.71 15.56 -3.45
N GLY A 173 -26.26 14.65 -4.33
CA GLY A 173 -25.34 14.98 -5.41
C GLY A 173 -23.87 15.06 -4.98
N GLY A 174 -23.54 14.66 -3.74
CA GLY A 174 -22.17 14.66 -3.24
C GLY A 174 -21.22 13.85 -4.11
N LYS A 175 -19.97 14.29 -4.23
CA LYS A 175 -18.88 13.59 -4.95
C LYS A 175 -17.74 13.28 -4.00
N LEU A 176 -17.15 12.10 -4.16
CA LEU A 176 -16.13 11.60 -3.24
C LEU A 176 -14.97 10.96 -4.03
N LEU A 177 -13.77 11.45 -3.80
CA LEU A 177 -12.54 10.87 -4.33
C LEU A 177 -11.72 10.28 -3.18
N PHE A 178 -11.37 9.01 -3.29
CA PHE A 178 -10.37 8.35 -2.45
C PHE A 178 -9.06 8.32 -3.22
N VAL A 179 -7.96 8.56 -2.52
CA VAL A 179 -6.61 8.33 -3.02
C VAL A 179 -5.81 7.64 -1.94
N HIS A 180 -4.98 6.67 -2.33
CA HIS A 180 -4.11 5.97 -1.39
C HIS A 180 -2.79 5.60 -2.05
N GLY A 181 -1.68 5.91 -1.40
CA GLY A 181 -0.36 5.44 -1.79
C GLY A 181 -0.22 3.95 -1.52
N VAL A 182 0.15 3.18 -2.54
CA VAL A 182 0.24 1.71 -2.39
C VAL A 182 1.34 1.32 -1.41
N SER A 183 2.40 2.11 -1.33
CA SER A 183 3.51 1.95 -0.39
C SER A 183 3.31 2.65 0.95
N ASP A 184 2.07 3.03 1.31
CA ASP A 184 1.79 3.63 2.61
C ASP A 184 2.18 2.66 3.73
N GLN A 185 3.21 3.04 4.48
CA GLN A 185 3.80 2.22 5.53
C GLN A 185 2.98 2.21 6.83
N TRP A 186 2.03 3.14 6.99
CA TRP A 186 1.24 3.25 8.20
C TRP A 186 -0.17 2.69 8.05
N PHE A 187 -0.77 2.91 6.89
CA PHE A 187 -2.12 2.47 6.58
C PHE A 187 -2.14 1.65 5.29
N SER A 188 -2.64 0.44 5.36
CA SER A 188 -2.63 -0.41 4.18
C SER A 188 -3.59 0.09 3.10
N ALA A 189 -3.10 0.24 1.89
CA ALA A 189 -3.92 0.52 0.73
C ALA A 189 -4.96 -0.59 0.47
N GLN A 190 -4.68 -1.83 0.88
CA GLN A 190 -5.66 -2.93 0.85
C GLN A 190 -6.86 -2.64 1.75
N ASP A 191 -6.66 -1.98 2.91
CA ASP A 191 -7.75 -1.66 3.81
C ASP A 191 -8.71 -0.63 3.21
N THR A 192 -8.18 0.44 2.61
CA THR A 192 -9.00 1.42 1.88
C THR A 192 -9.71 0.78 0.68
N THR A 193 -9.04 -0.12 -0.04
CA THR A 193 -9.64 -0.84 -1.16
C THR A 193 -10.75 -1.79 -0.70
N ARG A 194 -10.55 -2.49 0.41
CA ARG A 194 -11.58 -3.32 1.05
C ARG A 194 -12.80 -2.48 1.44
N TYR A 195 -12.57 -1.33 2.08
CA TYR A 195 -13.63 -0.38 2.39
C TYR A 195 -14.38 0.07 1.13
N TYR A 196 -13.68 0.44 0.06
CA TYR A 196 -14.29 0.88 -1.18
C TYR A 196 -15.11 -0.22 -1.87
N ARG A 197 -14.66 -1.47 -1.79
CA ARG A 197 -15.42 -2.65 -2.27
C ARG A 197 -16.72 -2.82 -1.50
N GLN A 198 -16.66 -2.73 -0.16
CA GLN A 198 -17.86 -2.85 0.68
C GLN A 198 -18.81 -1.66 0.44
N LEU A 199 -18.27 -0.43 0.41
CA LEU A 199 -19.06 0.76 0.02
C LEU A 199 -19.75 0.55 -1.33
N THR A 200 -19.04 -0.03 -2.29
CA THR A 200 -19.59 -0.31 -3.62
C THR A 200 -20.75 -1.30 -3.55
N ALA A 201 -20.60 -2.38 -2.79
CA ALA A 201 -21.65 -3.37 -2.60
C ALA A 201 -22.90 -2.76 -1.92
N ASP A 202 -22.69 -1.98 -0.86
CA ASP A 202 -23.78 -1.41 -0.04
C ASP A 202 -24.52 -0.25 -0.70
N ASN A 203 -23.99 0.31 -1.79
CA ASN A 203 -24.59 1.44 -2.50
C ASN A 203 -25.01 1.12 -3.94
N GLY A 204 -25.38 -0.13 -4.21
CA GLY A 204 -25.99 -0.55 -5.48
C GLY A 204 -25.00 -0.97 -6.57
N GLY A 205 -23.76 -1.28 -6.20
CA GLY A 205 -22.75 -1.81 -7.09
C GLY A 205 -21.94 -0.75 -7.85
N ALA A 206 -20.97 -1.20 -8.64
CA ALA A 206 -19.99 -0.34 -9.30
C ALA A 206 -20.63 0.75 -10.18
N ALA A 207 -21.61 0.38 -11.01
CA ALA A 207 -22.27 1.33 -11.90
C ALA A 207 -23.03 2.45 -11.15
N ALA A 208 -23.54 2.18 -9.97
CA ALA A 208 -24.20 3.17 -9.12
C ALA A 208 -23.15 4.07 -8.43
N VAL A 209 -22.12 3.48 -7.85
CA VAL A 209 -21.08 4.20 -7.11
C VAL A 209 -20.22 5.06 -8.03
N MET A 210 -19.92 4.62 -9.23
CA MET A 210 -19.17 5.41 -10.21
C MET A 210 -19.86 6.72 -10.63
N LYS A 211 -21.15 6.92 -10.33
CA LYS A 211 -21.84 8.20 -10.57
C LYS A 211 -21.44 9.28 -9.57
N TRP A 212 -20.83 8.90 -8.44
CA TRP A 212 -20.53 9.84 -7.36
C TRP A 212 -19.21 9.58 -6.62
N SER A 213 -18.50 8.46 -6.87
CA SER A 213 -17.21 8.17 -6.22
C SER A 213 -16.18 7.56 -7.16
N ARG A 214 -14.90 7.80 -6.87
CA ARG A 214 -13.72 7.15 -7.45
C ARG A 214 -12.72 6.83 -6.36
N HIS A 215 -11.97 5.75 -6.55
CA HIS A 215 -10.80 5.40 -5.73
C HIS A 215 -9.58 5.26 -6.64
N PHE A 216 -8.48 5.92 -6.28
CA PHE A 216 -7.23 5.92 -7.03
C PHE A 216 -6.12 5.35 -6.15
N LEU A 217 -5.38 4.40 -6.68
CA LEU A 217 -4.15 3.87 -6.10
C LEU A 217 -2.95 4.57 -6.75
N VAL A 218 -1.97 4.93 -5.92
CA VAL A 218 -0.75 5.60 -6.39
C VAL A 218 0.45 4.70 -6.09
N PRO A 219 0.96 3.95 -7.09
CA PRO A 219 2.11 3.07 -6.92
C PRO A 219 3.34 3.81 -6.44
N GLY A 220 4.12 3.17 -5.56
CA GLY A 220 5.35 3.72 -4.99
C GLY A 220 5.16 4.82 -3.96
N MET A 221 3.97 5.43 -3.88
CA MET A 221 3.72 6.53 -2.95
C MET A 221 3.54 6.02 -1.51
N GLY A 222 4.23 6.66 -0.58
CA GLY A 222 4.09 6.45 0.86
C GLY A 222 2.88 7.16 1.45
N HIS A 223 2.91 7.38 2.78
CA HIS A 223 1.82 8.06 3.49
C HIS A 223 1.67 9.51 3.02
N CYS A 224 0.57 9.80 2.32
CA CYS A 224 0.14 11.10 1.78
C CYS A 224 1.03 11.68 0.67
N ALA A 225 2.29 11.33 0.55
CA ALA A 225 3.22 11.81 -0.47
C ALA A 225 4.55 11.07 -0.43
N GLY A 226 5.42 11.34 -1.40
CA GLY A 226 6.78 10.81 -1.46
C GLY A 226 6.85 9.36 -1.92
N GLY A 227 8.08 8.91 -2.11
CA GLY A 227 8.45 7.59 -2.59
C GLY A 227 9.59 7.69 -3.60
N GLU A 228 10.56 6.78 -3.51
CA GLU A 228 11.71 6.77 -4.43
C GLU A 228 11.32 6.43 -5.87
N GLN A 229 10.16 5.78 -6.03
CA GLN A 229 9.63 5.33 -7.32
C GLN A 229 8.14 5.70 -7.44
N ALA A 230 7.78 6.93 -7.05
CA ALA A 230 6.40 7.42 -7.07
C ALA A 230 6.21 8.58 -8.04
N LEU A 231 5.02 8.66 -8.61
CA LEU A 231 4.48 9.86 -9.25
C LEU A 231 3.42 10.45 -8.32
N ASP A 232 3.85 11.24 -7.35
CA ASP A 232 3.05 11.71 -6.20
C ASP A 232 2.50 13.12 -6.37
N HIS A 233 2.68 13.72 -7.54
CA HIS A 233 2.12 15.03 -7.88
C HIS A 233 0.94 14.90 -8.85
N PHE A 234 -0.27 15.16 -8.35
CA PHE A 234 -1.53 15.11 -9.09
C PHE A 234 -2.57 16.07 -8.48
N ASP A 235 -3.51 16.55 -9.28
CA ASP A 235 -4.50 17.55 -8.84
C ASP A 235 -5.89 16.91 -8.67
N LEU A 236 -6.11 16.34 -7.48
CA LEU A 236 -7.42 15.80 -7.08
C LEU A 236 -8.47 16.87 -6.93
N LEU A 237 -8.08 18.08 -6.45
CA LEU A 237 -9.02 19.15 -6.20
C LEU A 237 -9.63 19.68 -7.49
N ALA A 238 -8.80 19.92 -8.51
CA ALA A 238 -9.31 20.33 -9.82
C ALA A 238 -10.22 19.27 -10.45
N ALA A 239 -9.87 17.97 -10.31
CA ALA A 239 -10.71 16.88 -10.77
C ALA A 239 -12.06 16.86 -10.06
N LEU A 240 -12.09 17.04 -8.73
CA LEU A 240 -13.31 17.08 -7.94
C LEU A 240 -14.18 18.31 -8.28
N VAL A 241 -13.59 19.49 -8.40
CA VAL A 241 -14.27 20.74 -8.79
C VAL A 241 -14.92 20.59 -10.18
N ASN A 242 -14.19 20.05 -11.16
CA ASN A 242 -14.75 19.80 -12.49
C ASN A 242 -15.94 18.83 -12.43
N TRP A 243 -15.86 17.81 -11.57
CA TRP A 243 -16.95 16.86 -11.41
C TRP A 243 -18.19 17.50 -10.78
N VAL A 244 -18.00 18.28 -9.72
CA VAL A 244 -19.12 18.94 -9.01
C VAL A 244 -19.75 20.04 -9.85
N GLU A 245 -18.93 20.93 -10.44
CA GLU A 245 -19.42 22.15 -11.11
C GLU A 245 -19.81 21.92 -12.58
N LYS A 246 -19.12 21.01 -13.28
CA LYS A 246 -19.33 20.78 -14.72
C LYS A 246 -19.89 19.40 -15.04
N GLY A 247 -20.07 18.53 -14.03
CA GLY A 247 -20.57 17.17 -14.22
C GLY A 247 -19.56 16.22 -14.89
N VAL A 248 -18.30 16.61 -15.04
CA VAL A 248 -17.27 15.81 -15.71
C VAL A 248 -16.56 14.94 -14.67
N ALA A 249 -16.96 13.68 -14.61
CA ALA A 249 -16.32 12.70 -13.73
C ALA A 249 -14.88 12.42 -14.22
N PRO A 250 -13.89 12.26 -13.29
CA PRO A 250 -12.55 11.90 -13.71
C PRO A 250 -12.48 10.43 -14.15
N ASP A 251 -12.15 10.20 -15.44
CA ASP A 251 -11.86 8.85 -15.96
C ASP A 251 -10.39 8.47 -15.71
N SER A 252 -9.53 9.45 -15.47
CA SER A 252 -8.17 9.31 -14.95
C SER A 252 -7.69 10.64 -14.41
N ILE A 253 -6.61 10.61 -13.63
CA ILE A 253 -5.90 11.81 -13.15
C ILE A 253 -4.44 11.67 -13.51
N ILE A 254 -3.86 12.66 -14.17
CA ILE A 254 -2.46 12.59 -14.57
C ILE A 254 -1.56 12.84 -13.37
N ALA A 255 -0.67 11.90 -13.10
CA ALA A 255 0.35 11.98 -12.09
C ALA A 255 1.73 12.21 -12.69
N THR A 256 2.53 13.00 -12.00
CA THR A 256 3.95 13.26 -12.24
C THR A 256 4.69 13.16 -10.90
N GLY A 257 6.02 13.23 -10.89
CA GLY A 257 6.76 13.20 -9.63
C GLY A 257 8.26 13.44 -9.83
N ALA A 258 8.91 13.86 -8.75
CA ALA A 258 10.35 14.13 -8.76
C ALA A 258 11.20 12.86 -8.92
N ALA A 259 10.66 11.69 -8.56
CA ALA A 259 11.34 10.41 -8.70
C ALA A 259 11.67 10.07 -10.17
N PHE A 260 10.79 10.50 -11.09
CA PHE A 260 10.95 10.27 -12.53
C PHE A 260 10.73 11.58 -13.32
N PRO A 261 11.73 12.45 -13.42
CA PRO A 261 11.60 13.72 -14.10
C PRO A 261 11.15 13.57 -15.56
N GLY A 262 10.07 14.26 -15.95
CA GLY A 262 9.50 14.19 -17.29
C GLY A 262 8.56 13.04 -17.58
N ARG A 263 8.42 12.09 -16.61
CA ARG A 263 7.44 10.99 -16.69
C ARG A 263 6.06 11.44 -16.24
N SER A 264 5.04 10.92 -16.89
CA SER A 264 3.65 11.03 -16.45
C SER A 264 2.91 9.70 -16.62
N ARG A 265 1.90 9.44 -15.75
CA ARG A 265 1.02 8.27 -15.83
C ARG A 265 -0.41 8.66 -15.49
N PRO A 266 -1.41 8.00 -16.09
CA PRO A 266 -2.77 8.13 -15.61
C PRO A 266 -2.92 7.31 -14.31
N LEU A 267 -3.44 7.93 -13.25
CA LEU A 267 -4.05 7.21 -12.15
C LEU A 267 -5.45 6.82 -12.58
N CYS A 268 -5.75 5.55 -12.57
CA CYS A 268 -7.02 5.01 -13.05
C CYS A 268 -7.98 4.74 -11.88
N PRO A 269 -9.30 4.92 -12.10
CA PRO A 269 -10.28 4.56 -11.08
C PRO A 269 -10.27 3.05 -10.82
N TYR A 270 -10.10 2.67 -9.56
CA TYR A 270 -10.17 1.27 -9.14
C TYR A 270 -11.48 0.59 -9.60
N PRO A 271 -11.49 -0.65 -10.10
CA PRO A 271 -10.38 -1.61 -10.10
C PRO A 271 -9.41 -1.51 -11.30
N GLN A 272 -9.55 -0.50 -12.13
CA GLN A 272 -8.64 -0.31 -13.27
C GLN A 272 -7.27 0.18 -12.82
N HIS A 273 -6.26 -0.15 -13.60
CA HIS A 273 -4.89 0.36 -13.48
C HIS A 273 -4.39 0.89 -14.81
N ALA A 274 -3.29 1.65 -14.79
CA ALA A 274 -2.65 2.14 -16.00
C ALA A 274 -1.97 0.97 -16.73
N GLN A 275 -2.40 0.70 -17.95
CA GLN A 275 -1.83 -0.33 -18.83
C GLN A 275 -1.14 0.33 -20.01
N TYR A 276 0.12 -0.01 -20.28
CA TYR A 276 0.82 0.46 -21.45
C TYR A 276 0.20 -0.10 -22.73
N LYS A 277 0.00 0.74 -23.73
CA LYS A 277 -0.59 0.37 -25.04
C LYS A 277 0.35 -0.43 -25.94
N GLY A 278 1.62 -0.64 -25.53
CA GLY A 278 2.64 -1.33 -26.31
C GLY A 278 3.25 -0.49 -27.44
N VAL A 279 2.92 0.77 -27.54
CA VAL A 279 3.38 1.69 -28.59
C VAL A 279 3.49 3.11 -28.05
N GLY A 280 4.48 3.87 -28.54
CA GLY A 280 4.75 5.24 -28.14
C GLY A 280 5.77 5.35 -27.01
N ASP A 281 5.99 6.59 -26.55
CA ASP A 281 6.94 6.88 -25.46
C ASP A 281 6.38 6.46 -24.11
N MET A 282 7.00 5.46 -23.48
CA MET A 282 6.63 5.03 -22.14
C MET A 282 6.76 6.11 -21.05
N GLN A 283 7.38 7.26 -21.33
CA GLN A 283 7.42 8.36 -20.37
C GLN A 283 6.12 9.19 -20.37
N LYS A 284 5.18 8.96 -21.30
CA LYS A 284 4.00 9.80 -21.50
C LYS A 284 2.71 9.07 -21.20
N ALA A 285 1.88 9.70 -20.36
CA ALA A 285 0.58 9.16 -19.93
C ALA A 285 -0.37 8.84 -21.11
N GLU A 286 -0.29 9.57 -22.22
CA GLU A 286 -1.11 9.36 -23.42
C GLU A 286 -0.92 7.99 -24.07
N ASN A 287 0.19 7.31 -23.78
CA ASN A 287 0.50 5.97 -24.29
C ASN A 287 0.07 4.85 -23.34
N PHE A 288 -0.70 5.20 -22.30
CA PHE A 288 -1.35 4.28 -21.36
C PHE A 288 -2.87 4.38 -21.48
N GLU A 289 -3.56 3.36 -21.06
CA GLU A 289 -5.01 3.33 -20.93
C GLU A 289 -5.42 2.71 -19.58
N CYS A 290 -6.60 3.03 -19.10
CA CYS A 290 -7.16 2.41 -17.89
C CYS A 290 -7.83 1.08 -18.26
N ARG A 291 -7.32 -0.01 -17.72
CA ARG A 291 -7.84 -1.38 -17.89
C ARG A 291 -8.25 -2.01 -16.57
#